data_07f5dd660163ca5b2115420e25832db5
#
_entry.id   07f5dd660163ca5b2115420e25832db5
#
_cell.length_a   1.000
_cell.length_b   1.000
_cell.length_c   1.000
_cell.angle_alpha   90.00
_cell.angle_beta   90.00
_cell.angle_gamma   90.00
#
_symmetry.space_group_name_H-M   'P 1'
#
loop_
_entity.id
_entity.type
_entity.pdbx_description
1 polymer ?
#
loop_
_entity_poly.entity_id
_entity_poly.type
_entity_poly.pdbx_seq_one_letter_code
_entity_poly.pdbx_strand_id
1 'polypeptide(L)'
;DNDNPFYLNNSALNWTRYNSNPNFNTTRYVAQALNNAFDLSPYGFDHIIGNCNSAPAWLKTNNSHNNGGTLISGGEDEFSEFLVAFVKGMESNYGINVTAISPTNEPDYNVTYESMNTTPSELSSILININERLENELLNNVNILSPEGFRVSSSDPNKSTINYVNQMFLNPDVISSVDIVATHTYQNIINNSE
;
A
#
# COMPACT_ATOMS: atom_id res chain seq x y z
N ASP A 1 5.24 -8.31 16.98
CA ASP A 1 6.63 -8.04 17.27
C ASP A 1 6.84 -6.87 18.21
N ASN A 2 7.88 -6.97 19.05
CA ASN A 2 8.16 -5.93 20.05
C ASN A 2 8.49 -4.57 19.43
N ASP A 3 8.85 -4.56 18.15
CA ASP A 3 9.25 -3.37 17.40
C ASP A 3 8.10 -2.73 16.63
N ASN A 4 6.94 -3.41 16.52
CA ASN A 4 5.78 -2.80 15.88
C ASN A 4 5.11 -1.79 16.81
N PRO A 5 5.06 -0.48 16.45
CA PRO A 5 4.48 0.54 17.30
C PRO A 5 2.94 0.43 17.41
N PHE A 6 2.29 -0.41 16.60
CA PHE A 6 0.84 -0.47 16.49
C PHE A 6 0.24 -1.66 17.21
N TYR A 7 0.87 -2.82 17.19
CA TYR A 7 0.35 -4.04 17.79
C TYR A 7 0.89 -4.30 19.18
N LEU A 8 0.06 -4.92 20.02
CA LEU A 8 0.44 -5.50 21.29
C LEU A 8 0.65 -7.01 21.10
N ASN A 9 1.89 -7.48 21.18
CA ASN A 9 2.21 -8.91 21.12
C ASN A 9 1.67 -9.62 19.87
N ASN A 10 1.74 -8.99 18.70
CA ASN A 10 1.33 -9.53 17.39
C ASN A 10 -0.15 -9.93 17.26
N SER A 11 -1.00 -9.66 18.22
CA SER A 11 -2.37 -10.17 18.20
C SER A 11 -3.45 -9.12 18.37
N ALA A 12 -3.12 -7.91 18.78
CA ALA A 12 -4.11 -6.86 19.00
C ALA A 12 -3.54 -5.46 18.70
N LEU A 13 -4.28 -4.69 17.92
CA LEU A 13 -3.92 -3.32 17.59
C LEU A 13 -3.88 -2.44 18.85
N ASN A 14 -2.76 -1.78 19.09
CA ASN A 14 -2.62 -0.80 20.15
C ASN A 14 -3.24 0.55 19.76
N TRP A 15 -4.53 0.71 20.01
CA TRP A 15 -5.27 1.91 19.67
C TRP A 15 -4.68 3.21 20.22
N THR A 16 -4.06 3.16 21.38
CA THR A 16 -3.40 4.34 21.96
C THR A 16 -2.20 4.77 21.11
N ARG A 17 -1.37 3.82 20.70
CA ARG A 17 -0.24 4.09 19.80
C ARG A 17 -0.72 4.50 18.42
N TYR A 18 -1.70 3.80 17.86
CA TYR A 18 -2.30 4.16 16.58
C TYR A 18 -2.77 5.62 16.58
N ASN A 19 -3.61 5.99 17.55
CA ASN A 19 -4.20 7.33 17.62
C ASN A 19 -3.17 8.44 17.93
N SER A 20 -2.04 8.11 18.57
CA SER A 20 -0.97 9.05 18.85
C SER A 20 0.05 9.20 17.72
N ASN A 21 0.04 8.30 16.73
CA ASN A 21 0.97 8.35 15.61
C ASN A 21 0.61 9.50 14.66
N PRO A 22 1.55 10.41 14.35
CA PRO A 22 1.28 11.55 13.46
C PRO A 22 0.80 11.14 12.07
N ASN A 23 1.29 10.02 11.54
CA ASN A 23 0.92 9.53 10.22
C ASN A 23 -0.56 9.11 10.16
N PHE A 24 -1.08 8.49 11.21
CA PHE A 24 -2.50 8.14 11.29
C PHE A 24 -3.38 9.29 11.80
N ASN A 25 -2.83 10.20 12.58
CA ASN A 25 -3.61 11.34 13.06
C ASN A 25 -4.11 12.25 11.93
N THR A 26 -3.38 12.32 10.81
CA THR A 26 -3.83 13.05 9.62
C THR A 26 -4.97 12.38 8.89
N THR A 27 -5.12 11.06 9.00
CA THR A 27 -6.21 10.30 8.34
C THR A 27 -7.59 10.73 8.83
N ARG A 28 -7.69 11.29 10.04
CA ARG A 28 -8.96 11.84 10.57
C ARG A 28 -9.56 12.93 9.66
N TYR A 29 -8.72 13.75 9.01
CA TYR A 29 -9.20 14.80 8.11
C TYR A 29 -9.73 14.21 6.80
N VAL A 30 -9.04 13.19 6.28
CA VAL A 30 -9.51 12.44 5.12
C VAL A 30 -10.82 11.72 5.45
N ALA A 31 -10.88 11.06 6.60
CA ALA A 31 -12.10 10.39 7.09
C ALA A 31 -13.27 11.37 7.25
N GLN A 32 -13.02 12.56 7.80
CA GLN A 32 -14.05 13.59 7.92
C GLN A 32 -14.54 14.07 6.55
N ALA A 33 -13.63 14.26 5.59
CA ALA A 33 -14.00 14.64 4.22
C ALA A 33 -14.83 13.54 3.54
N LEU A 34 -14.46 12.27 3.71
CA LEU A 34 -15.19 11.12 3.18
C LEU A 34 -16.59 11.03 3.80
N ASN A 35 -16.72 11.14 5.13
CA ASN A 35 -18.00 11.11 5.80
C ASN A 35 -18.93 12.25 5.34
N ASN A 36 -18.40 13.46 5.18
CA ASN A 36 -19.15 14.57 4.60
C ASN A 36 -19.59 14.27 3.15
N ALA A 37 -18.73 13.61 2.37
CA ALA A 37 -19.05 13.24 0.99
C ALA A 37 -20.10 12.10 0.94
N PHE A 38 -20.09 11.15 1.86
CA PHE A 38 -21.15 10.13 2.01
C PHE A 38 -22.49 10.78 2.32
N ASP A 39 -22.53 11.76 3.22
CA ASP A 39 -23.76 12.46 3.58
C ASP A 39 -24.36 13.27 2.41
N LEU A 40 -23.51 13.74 1.50
CA LEU A 40 -23.92 14.50 0.32
C LEU A 40 -24.23 13.61 -0.90
N SER A 41 -23.72 12.40 -0.94
CA SER A 41 -23.91 11.48 -2.07
C SER A 41 -25.13 10.58 -1.85
N PRO A 42 -26.15 10.68 -2.70
CA PRO A 42 -27.33 9.81 -2.58
C PRO A 42 -27.03 8.34 -2.93
N TYR A 43 -25.87 8.05 -3.52
CA TYR A 43 -25.46 6.72 -3.97
C TYR A 43 -24.32 6.13 -3.13
N GLY A 44 -23.72 6.91 -2.22
CA GLY A 44 -22.52 6.48 -1.48
C GLY A 44 -21.28 6.35 -2.37
N PHE A 45 -20.31 5.59 -1.90
CA PHE A 45 -19.11 5.20 -2.63
C PHE A 45 -18.94 3.68 -2.53
N ASP A 46 -18.80 3.02 -3.67
CA ASP A 46 -18.63 1.57 -3.73
C ASP A 46 -17.20 1.15 -3.38
N HIS A 47 -16.23 2.03 -3.65
CA HIS A 47 -14.81 1.74 -3.46
C HIS A 47 -14.07 2.87 -2.78
N ILE A 48 -13.31 2.52 -1.74
CA ILE A 48 -12.32 3.38 -1.10
C ILE A 48 -10.99 2.65 -1.13
N ILE A 49 -10.00 3.26 -1.78
CA ILE A 49 -8.68 2.70 -1.99
C ILE A 49 -7.68 3.43 -1.08
N GLY A 50 -7.00 2.69 -0.21
CA GLY A 50 -5.86 3.18 0.55
C GLY A 50 -4.57 2.98 -0.23
N ASN A 51 -3.94 4.08 -0.66
CA ASN A 51 -2.66 4.05 -1.34
C ASN A 51 -1.53 4.43 -0.37
N CYS A 52 -0.43 3.68 -0.38
CA CYS A 52 0.74 3.93 0.44
C CYS A 52 1.91 4.45 -0.41
N ASN A 53 2.24 5.73 -0.28
CA ASN A 53 3.39 6.31 -0.99
C ASN A 53 4.74 5.81 -0.44
N SER A 54 4.81 5.55 0.86
CA SER A 54 6.05 5.17 1.53
C SER A 54 5.77 4.41 2.82
N ALA A 55 6.54 3.36 3.06
CA ALA A 55 6.59 2.74 4.37
C ALA A 55 7.07 3.76 5.44
N PRO A 56 6.76 3.54 6.73
CA PRO A 56 7.29 4.35 7.82
C PRO A 56 8.82 4.46 7.76
N ALA A 57 9.36 5.62 8.13
CA ALA A 57 10.80 5.90 8.04
C ALA A 57 11.66 4.84 8.75
N TRP A 58 11.21 4.33 9.89
CA TRP A 58 11.92 3.30 10.66
C TRP A 58 11.95 1.92 9.99
N LEU A 59 11.10 1.67 8.99
CA LEU A 59 11.10 0.47 8.14
C LEU A 59 11.91 0.65 6.85
N LYS A 60 12.52 1.81 6.62
CA LYS A 60 13.22 2.10 5.36
C LYS A 60 14.73 2.21 5.52
N THR A 61 15.45 1.75 4.51
CA THR A 61 16.92 1.76 4.46
C THR A 61 17.54 3.16 4.56
N ASN A 62 16.80 4.19 4.14
CA ASN A 62 17.23 5.60 4.23
C ASN A 62 16.70 6.33 5.48
N ASN A 63 15.95 5.64 6.34
CA ASN A 63 15.29 6.19 7.54
C ASN A 63 14.52 7.50 7.25
N SER A 64 13.84 7.56 6.11
CA SER A 64 13.07 8.72 5.65
C SER A 64 11.82 8.30 4.88
N HIS A 65 10.73 9.05 5.02
CA HIS A 65 9.56 8.89 4.16
C HIS A 65 9.84 9.32 2.71
N ASN A 66 10.79 10.24 2.51
CA ASN A 66 11.11 10.86 1.24
C ASN A 66 12.33 10.22 0.56
N ASN A 67 12.58 10.60 -0.68
CA ASN A 67 13.78 10.26 -1.46
C ASN A 67 13.96 8.76 -1.72
N GLY A 68 12.88 8.07 -2.09
CA GLY A 68 12.95 6.64 -2.37
C GLY A 68 13.38 5.82 -1.15
N GLY A 69 14.44 5.05 -1.27
CA GLY A 69 14.83 4.04 -0.29
C GLY A 69 13.98 2.78 -0.44
N THR A 70 14.44 1.68 0.12
CA THR A 70 13.75 0.39 0.08
C THR A 70 13.32 -0.03 1.48
N LEU A 71 12.47 -1.00 1.58
CA LEU A 71 12.17 -1.64 2.86
C LEU A 71 13.45 -2.25 3.44
N ILE A 72 13.63 -2.23 4.75
CA ILE A 72 14.71 -2.96 5.41
C ILE A 72 14.51 -4.47 5.23
N SER A 73 15.60 -5.22 5.19
CA SER A 73 15.51 -6.69 5.08
C SER A 73 14.71 -7.29 6.24
N GLY A 74 13.70 -8.08 5.93
CA GLY A 74 12.81 -8.70 6.90
C GLY A 74 11.75 -7.77 7.48
N GLY A 75 11.52 -6.62 6.84
CA GLY A 75 10.50 -5.64 7.27
C GLY A 75 9.10 -5.87 6.68
N GLU A 76 8.92 -6.93 5.90
CA GLU A 76 7.68 -7.18 5.17
C GLU A 76 6.49 -7.43 6.09
N ASP A 77 6.71 -8.19 7.16
CA ASP A 77 5.66 -8.48 8.16
C ASP A 77 5.22 -7.22 8.90
N GLU A 78 6.17 -6.42 9.38
CA GLU A 78 5.91 -5.14 10.06
C GLU A 78 5.21 -4.14 9.13
N PHE A 79 5.57 -4.14 7.85
CA PHE A 79 4.93 -3.28 6.87
C PHE A 79 3.50 -3.74 6.56
N SER A 80 3.26 -5.04 6.48
CA SER A 80 1.90 -5.59 6.33
C SER A 80 1.03 -5.24 7.53
N GLU A 81 1.55 -5.34 8.75
CA GLU A 81 0.86 -4.90 9.97
C GLU A 81 0.50 -3.40 9.94
N PHE A 82 1.43 -2.56 9.47
CA PHE A 82 1.19 -1.13 9.31
C PHE A 82 -0.01 -0.85 8.38
N LEU A 83 -0.06 -1.52 7.23
CA LEU A 83 -1.14 -1.35 6.24
C LEU A 83 -2.48 -1.87 6.76
N VAL A 84 -2.49 -3.04 7.39
CA VAL A 84 -3.70 -3.62 7.99
C VAL A 84 -4.19 -2.80 9.18
N ALA A 85 -3.28 -2.22 9.96
CA ALA A 85 -3.64 -1.27 11.03
C ALA A 85 -4.37 -0.05 10.48
N PHE A 86 -3.95 0.48 9.32
CA PHE A 86 -4.67 1.56 8.64
C PHE A 86 -6.10 1.14 8.26
N VAL A 87 -6.28 -0.02 7.64
CA VAL A 87 -7.61 -0.53 7.24
C VAL A 87 -8.53 -0.65 8.46
N LYS A 88 -8.07 -1.32 9.52
CA LYS A 88 -8.84 -1.49 10.77
C LYS A 88 -9.12 -0.16 11.46
N GLY A 89 -8.16 0.76 11.42
CA GLY A 89 -8.30 2.08 12.01
C GLY A 89 -9.33 2.95 11.31
N MET A 90 -9.41 2.89 9.99
CA MET A 90 -10.43 3.60 9.21
C MET A 90 -11.83 3.11 9.55
N GLU A 91 -12.03 1.81 9.67
CA GLU A 91 -13.31 1.24 10.06
C GLU A 91 -13.66 1.55 11.51
N SER A 92 -12.76 1.22 12.45
CA SER A 92 -13.06 1.28 13.89
C SER A 92 -13.19 2.70 14.43
N ASN A 93 -12.40 3.66 13.91
CA ASN A 93 -12.42 5.04 14.40
C ASN A 93 -13.38 5.94 13.62
N TYR A 94 -13.66 5.62 12.36
CA TYR A 94 -14.38 6.53 11.47
C TYR A 94 -15.56 5.90 10.75
N GLY A 95 -15.77 4.59 10.86
CA GLY A 95 -16.83 3.87 10.16
C GLY A 95 -16.62 3.78 8.65
N ILE A 96 -15.36 3.94 8.18
CA ILE A 96 -15.02 3.93 6.76
C ILE A 96 -14.47 2.56 6.38
N ASN A 97 -15.17 1.88 5.49
CA ASN A 97 -14.75 0.59 4.96
C ASN A 97 -13.79 0.79 3.78
N VAL A 98 -12.51 0.53 3.99
CA VAL A 98 -11.49 0.50 2.92
C VAL A 98 -11.66 -0.81 2.15
N THR A 99 -11.90 -0.71 0.83
CA THR A 99 -12.21 -1.87 -0.03
C THR A 99 -11.00 -2.37 -0.81
N ALA A 100 -9.94 -1.58 -0.90
CA ALA A 100 -8.68 -1.98 -1.50
C ALA A 100 -7.50 -1.23 -0.89
N ILE A 101 -6.32 -1.86 -0.90
CA ILE A 101 -5.05 -1.23 -0.52
C ILE A 101 -4.01 -1.42 -1.61
N SER A 102 -3.18 -0.39 -1.81
CA SER A 102 -1.96 -0.45 -2.62
C SER A 102 -0.76 -0.25 -1.70
N PRO A 103 0.16 -1.22 -1.60
CA PRO A 103 1.33 -1.11 -0.71
C PRO A 103 2.39 -0.15 -1.23
N THR A 104 2.36 0.19 -2.52
CA THR A 104 3.35 1.03 -3.17
C THR A 104 2.70 1.98 -4.17
N ASN A 105 3.26 3.18 -4.28
CA ASN A 105 2.99 4.12 -5.36
C ASN A 105 4.25 4.32 -6.17
N GLU A 106 4.20 4.05 -7.48
CA GLU A 106 5.31 4.24 -8.41
C GLU A 106 6.64 3.60 -7.92
N PRO A 107 6.65 2.30 -7.59
CA PRO A 107 7.81 1.63 -6.99
C PRO A 107 9.04 1.63 -7.90
N ASP A 108 8.85 1.92 -9.19
CA ASP A 108 9.84 1.97 -10.25
C ASP A 108 10.38 3.38 -10.53
N TYR A 109 9.98 4.40 -9.74
CA TYR A 109 10.31 5.79 -10.01
C TYR A 109 10.86 6.52 -8.76
N ASN A 110 12.01 7.18 -8.92
CA ASN A 110 12.65 7.94 -7.86
C ASN A 110 12.18 9.39 -7.84
N VAL A 111 11.71 9.83 -6.68
CA VAL A 111 11.30 11.21 -6.43
C VAL A 111 11.86 11.73 -5.11
N THR A 112 11.85 13.05 -4.92
CA THR A 112 12.39 13.71 -3.72
C THR A 112 11.37 13.88 -2.60
N TYR A 113 10.10 13.70 -2.92
CA TYR A 113 9.01 13.69 -1.96
C TYR A 113 8.75 12.26 -1.43
N GLU A 114 7.64 12.05 -0.77
CA GLU A 114 7.25 10.79 -0.14
C GLU A 114 7.18 9.66 -1.18
N SER A 115 8.04 8.65 -1.00
CA SER A 115 8.21 7.55 -1.95
C SER A 115 9.01 6.39 -1.38
N MET A 116 8.79 5.21 -1.95
CA MET A 116 9.54 3.99 -1.64
C MET A 116 9.78 3.20 -2.93
N ASN A 117 11.03 2.82 -3.17
CA ASN A 117 11.38 1.95 -4.29
C ASN A 117 11.30 0.49 -3.86
N THR A 118 10.81 -0.35 -4.76
CA THR A 118 10.84 -1.80 -4.59
C THR A 118 11.18 -2.45 -5.92
N THR A 119 11.92 -3.55 -5.86
CA THR A 119 12.07 -4.44 -7.03
C THR A 119 10.84 -5.34 -7.16
N PRO A 120 10.59 -5.97 -8.31
CA PRO A 120 9.53 -6.96 -8.45
C PRO A 120 9.59 -8.08 -7.40
N SER A 121 10.81 -8.53 -7.03
CA SER A 121 11.00 -9.57 -6.01
C SER A 121 10.63 -9.11 -4.61
N GLU A 122 11.07 -7.91 -4.21
CA GLU A 122 10.71 -7.32 -2.91
C GLU A 122 9.20 -7.07 -2.82
N LEU A 123 8.61 -6.53 -3.88
CA LEU A 123 7.17 -6.31 -3.93
C LEU A 123 6.38 -7.62 -3.85
N SER A 124 6.86 -8.69 -4.49
CA SER A 124 6.27 -10.03 -4.37
C SER A 124 6.20 -10.50 -2.92
N SER A 125 7.29 -10.35 -2.17
CA SER A 125 7.34 -10.71 -0.75
C SER A 125 6.38 -9.86 0.09
N ILE A 126 6.32 -8.56 -0.16
CA ILE A 126 5.39 -7.65 0.51
C ILE A 126 3.93 -8.07 0.28
N LEU A 127 3.56 -8.38 -0.97
CA LEU A 127 2.19 -8.74 -1.34
C LEU A 127 1.72 -10.03 -0.68
N ILE A 128 2.58 -11.06 -0.64
CA ILE A 128 2.29 -12.32 0.04
C ILE A 128 2.05 -12.07 1.55
N ASN A 129 2.93 -11.31 2.20
CA ASN A 129 2.77 -10.98 3.62
C ASN A 129 1.49 -10.19 3.91
N ILE A 130 1.12 -9.26 3.02
CA ILE A 130 -0.14 -8.50 3.17
C ILE A 130 -1.34 -9.43 3.04
N ASN A 131 -1.35 -10.31 2.03
CA ASN A 131 -2.45 -11.25 1.83
C ASN A 131 -2.63 -12.17 3.05
N GLU A 132 -1.56 -12.77 3.54
CA GLU A 132 -1.57 -13.61 4.74
C GLU A 132 -2.08 -12.84 5.97
N ARG A 133 -1.68 -11.57 6.11
CA ARG A 133 -2.13 -10.74 7.23
C ARG A 133 -3.61 -10.38 7.12
N LEU A 134 -4.10 -10.02 5.93
CA LEU A 134 -5.52 -9.75 5.70
C LEU A 134 -6.38 -10.98 5.99
N GLU A 135 -5.96 -12.17 5.56
CA GLU A 135 -6.64 -13.44 5.86
C GLU A 135 -6.68 -13.71 7.37
N ASN A 136 -5.54 -13.55 8.06
CA ASN A 136 -5.45 -13.78 9.52
C ASN A 136 -6.32 -12.81 10.33
N GLU A 137 -6.53 -11.59 9.83
CA GLU A 137 -7.38 -10.57 10.45
C GLU A 137 -8.84 -10.61 9.97
N LEU A 138 -9.21 -11.61 9.16
CA LEU A 138 -10.55 -11.81 8.58
C LEU A 138 -11.02 -10.62 7.70
N LEU A 139 -10.10 -9.97 7.02
CA LEU A 139 -10.32 -8.86 6.11
C LEU A 139 -10.33 -9.31 4.63
N ASN A 140 -10.91 -10.46 4.35
CA ASN A 140 -10.94 -11.09 3.01
C ASN A 140 -11.73 -10.29 1.95
N ASN A 141 -12.39 -9.22 2.37
CA ASN A 141 -13.11 -8.29 1.49
C ASN A 141 -12.25 -7.08 1.04
N VAL A 142 -11.00 -7.00 1.50
CA VAL A 142 -10.08 -5.94 1.11
C VAL A 142 -9.19 -6.44 -0.01
N ASN A 143 -9.33 -5.84 -1.19
CA ASN A 143 -8.55 -6.20 -2.37
C ASN A 143 -7.12 -5.65 -2.28
N ILE A 144 -6.15 -6.35 -2.84
CA ILE A 144 -4.78 -5.87 -3.00
C ILE A 144 -4.56 -5.39 -4.43
N LEU A 145 -4.15 -4.12 -4.55
CA LEU A 145 -3.87 -3.43 -5.80
C LEU A 145 -2.37 -3.27 -5.99
N SER A 146 -1.82 -3.68 -7.14
CA SER A 146 -0.38 -3.69 -7.43
C SER A 146 -0.10 -3.79 -8.94
N PRO A 147 1.09 -3.42 -9.45
CA PRO A 147 2.21 -2.75 -8.76
C PRO A 147 2.07 -1.23 -8.69
N GLU A 148 1.12 -0.63 -9.41
CA GLU A 148 0.92 0.80 -9.50
C GLU A 148 2.15 1.55 -10.05
N GLY A 149 2.80 0.95 -11.07
CA GLY A 149 4.00 1.48 -11.69
C GLY A 149 3.78 2.84 -12.36
N PHE A 150 4.83 3.66 -12.38
CA PHE A 150 4.80 5.01 -12.96
C PHE A 150 4.37 5.03 -14.44
N ARG A 151 4.62 3.94 -15.17
CA ARG A 151 4.31 3.80 -16.60
C ARG A 151 3.85 2.40 -16.95
N VAL A 152 3.11 2.28 -18.05
CA VAL A 152 2.60 0.98 -18.53
C VAL A 152 3.74 0.09 -19.03
N SER A 153 4.65 0.60 -19.86
CA SER A 153 5.74 -0.16 -20.48
C SER A 153 7.08 0.55 -20.41
N SER A 154 8.18 -0.22 -20.43
CA SER A 154 9.55 0.26 -20.46
C SER A 154 10.48 -0.80 -21.07
N SER A 155 11.54 -0.37 -21.73
CA SER A 155 12.64 -1.25 -22.14
C SER A 155 13.55 -1.67 -20.97
N ASP A 156 13.50 -0.95 -19.84
CA ASP A 156 14.19 -1.33 -18.61
C ASP A 156 13.36 -2.40 -17.88
N PRO A 157 13.90 -3.61 -17.66
CA PRO A 157 13.16 -4.72 -17.04
C PRO A 157 12.73 -4.43 -15.59
N ASN A 158 13.37 -3.48 -14.93
CA ASN A 158 13.04 -3.10 -13.55
C ASN A 158 12.09 -1.90 -13.47
N LYS A 159 11.49 -1.52 -14.58
CA LYS A 159 10.56 -0.39 -14.67
C LYS A 159 9.31 -0.77 -15.44
N SER A 160 8.22 -0.14 -15.12
CA SER A 160 6.87 -0.30 -15.69
C SER A 160 6.04 -1.43 -15.12
N THR A 161 4.74 -1.21 -15.17
CA THR A 161 3.74 -2.18 -14.72
C THR A 161 3.86 -3.52 -15.43
N ILE A 162 4.01 -3.52 -16.76
CA ILE A 162 4.14 -4.77 -17.53
C ILE A 162 5.35 -5.59 -17.09
N ASN A 163 6.50 -4.95 -16.88
CA ASN A 163 7.71 -5.67 -16.49
C ASN A 163 7.62 -6.21 -15.05
N TYR A 164 6.96 -5.46 -14.14
CA TYR A 164 6.69 -5.94 -12.78
C TYR A 164 5.77 -7.16 -12.82
N VAL A 165 4.62 -7.05 -13.47
CA VAL A 165 3.65 -8.15 -13.58
C VAL A 165 4.28 -9.40 -14.19
N ASN A 166 5.04 -9.26 -15.28
CA ASN A 166 5.70 -10.38 -15.94
C ASN A 166 6.69 -11.13 -15.02
N GLN A 167 7.35 -10.44 -14.11
CA GLN A 167 8.29 -11.05 -13.17
C GLN A 167 7.57 -11.59 -11.93
N MET A 168 6.68 -10.81 -11.35
CA MET A 168 5.97 -11.14 -10.11
C MET A 168 5.03 -12.34 -10.31
N PHE A 169 4.31 -12.40 -11.42
CA PHE A 169 3.34 -13.46 -11.72
C PHE A 169 3.97 -14.77 -12.20
N LEU A 170 5.29 -14.90 -12.13
CA LEU A 170 5.96 -16.20 -12.18
C LEU A 170 5.77 -16.99 -10.88
N ASN A 171 5.42 -16.30 -9.79
CA ASN A 171 5.12 -16.91 -8.50
C ASN A 171 3.59 -17.07 -8.34
N PRO A 172 3.07 -18.31 -8.21
CA PRO A 172 1.63 -18.56 -8.00
C PRO A 172 1.06 -17.89 -6.75
N ASP A 173 1.86 -17.77 -5.68
CA ASP A 173 1.42 -17.15 -4.43
C ASP A 173 1.16 -15.65 -4.62
N VAL A 174 1.94 -14.98 -5.48
CA VAL A 174 1.70 -13.58 -5.85
C VAL A 174 0.44 -13.45 -6.70
N ILE A 175 0.19 -14.39 -7.63
CA ILE A 175 -1.05 -14.37 -8.44
C ILE A 175 -2.28 -14.45 -7.52
N SER A 176 -2.21 -15.27 -6.48
CA SER A 176 -3.31 -15.40 -5.52
C SER A 176 -3.43 -14.22 -4.54
N SER A 177 -2.39 -13.40 -4.43
CA SER A 177 -2.36 -12.24 -3.53
C SER A 177 -2.75 -10.92 -4.20
N VAL A 178 -2.86 -10.85 -5.53
CA VAL A 178 -3.16 -9.60 -6.25
C VAL A 178 -4.54 -9.68 -6.90
N ASP A 179 -5.44 -8.81 -6.49
CA ASP A 179 -6.81 -8.75 -7.04
C ASP A 179 -6.92 -7.75 -8.20
N ILE A 180 -6.14 -6.68 -8.16
CA ILE A 180 -6.23 -5.57 -9.12
C ILE A 180 -4.83 -5.19 -9.63
N VAL A 181 -4.66 -5.20 -10.96
CA VAL A 181 -3.47 -4.64 -11.58
C VAL A 181 -3.70 -3.17 -11.91
N ALA A 182 -2.86 -2.30 -11.32
CA ALA A 182 -2.94 -0.86 -11.51
C ALA A 182 -1.68 -0.28 -12.15
N THR A 183 -1.83 0.83 -12.85
CA THR A 183 -0.74 1.53 -13.53
C THR A 183 -1.03 3.02 -13.67
N HIS A 184 0.03 3.83 -13.65
CA HIS A 184 -0.03 5.23 -14.06
C HIS A 184 0.33 5.37 -15.55
N THR A 185 -0.14 6.45 -16.17
CA THR A 185 -0.01 6.63 -17.63
C THR A 185 0.75 7.91 -18.03
N TYR A 186 1.49 8.49 -17.09
CA TYR A 186 2.13 9.80 -17.30
C TYR A 186 3.03 9.90 -18.53
N GLN A 187 3.68 8.81 -18.94
CA GLN A 187 4.64 8.82 -20.05
C GLN A 187 4.18 8.08 -21.31
N ASN A 188 3.03 7.41 -21.27
CA ASN A 188 2.55 6.62 -22.42
C ASN A 188 1.60 7.37 -23.36
N ILE A 189 1.26 8.61 -23.04
CA ILE A 189 0.32 9.41 -23.83
C ILE A 189 1.01 10.03 -25.07
N ILE A 190 2.35 10.03 -25.16
CA ILE A 190 3.06 10.92 -26.09
C ILE A 190 3.76 10.20 -27.26
N ASN A 191 3.93 8.89 -27.25
CA ASN A 191 4.63 8.20 -28.34
C ASN A 191 3.77 7.16 -29.06
N ASN A 192 2.66 7.59 -29.64
CA ASN A 192 2.00 6.87 -30.75
C ASN A 192 2.68 7.19 -32.09
N SER A 193 3.99 7.29 -32.11
CA SER A 193 4.77 7.46 -33.33
C SER A 193 5.89 6.42 -33.40
N GLU A 194 5.51 5.14 -33.31
CA GLU A 194 6.28 4.03 -33.85
C GLU A 194 5.32 3.02 -34.48
#